data_35fbefc66befc9c768654952e87cc5ae
#
_entry.id   35fbefc66befc9c768654952e87cc5ae
#
_cell.length_a   1.000
_cell.length_b   1.000
_cell.length_c   1.000
_cell.angle_alpha   90.00
_cell.angle_beta   90.00
_cell.angle_gamma   90.00
#
_symmetry.space_group_name_H-M   'P 1'
#
loop_
_entity.id
_entity.type
_entity.pdbx_description
1 polymer ?
#
loop_
_entity_poly.entity_id
_entity_poly.type
_entity_poly.pdbx_seq_one_letter_code
_entity_poly.pdbx_strand_id
1 'polypeptide(L)' 'AEQLIGSSGEVVQWSGQTGRVRVHGETWAARSGSVLLEGDPVVVTDREGLTLIVKPKR' A
#
# COMPACT_ATOMS: atom_id res chain seq x y z
N ALA A 1 0.70 -20.08 -1.21
CA ALA A 1 -0.01 -18.83 -1.03
C ALA A 1 0.88 -17.67 -1.42
N GLU A 2 0.30 -16.67 -2.03
CA GLU A 2 1.05 -15.50 -2.44
C GLU A 2 1.40 -14.65 -1.24
N GLN A 3 2.63 -14.17 -1.24
CA GLN A 3 3.03 -13.17 -0.29
C GLN A 3 3.05 -11.81 -0.96
N LEU A 4 2.29 -10.88 -0.40
CA LEU A 4 2.30 -9.53 -0.91
C LEU A 4 3.41 -8.69 -0.30
N ILE A 5 3.96 -9.15 0.82
CA ILE A 5 5.03 -8.43 1.51
C ILE A 5 6.26 -8.37 0.60
N GLY A 6 6.80 -7.17 0.43
CA GLY A 6 7.90 -6.94 -0.49
C GLY A 6 7.49 -6.55 -1.90
N SER A 7 6.19 -6.63 -2.20
CA SER A 7 5.70 -6.25 -3.52
C SER A 7 5.60 -4.76 -3.64
N SER A 8 5.72 -4.28 -4.88
CA SER A 8 5.54 -2.88 -5.19
C SER A 8 4.09 -2.62 -5.59
N GLY A 9 3.62 -1.42 -5.28
CA GLY A 9 2.30 -1.01 -5.70
C GLY A 9 2.28 0.49 -5.88
N GLU A 10 1.08 1.02 -6.11
CA GLU A 10 0.93 2.47 -6.21
C GLU A 10 -0.33 2.90 -5.51
N VAL A 11 -0.31 4.13 -5.01
CA VAL A 11 -1.44 4.68 -4.28
C VAL A 11 -2.55 5.04 -5.26
N VAL A 12 -3.73 4.48 -5.01
CA VAL A 12 -4.92 4.80 -5.79
C VAL A 12 -5.67 5.97 -5.14
N GLN A 13 -5.74 5.93 -3.80
CA GLN A 13 -6.44 6.94 -3.02
C GLN A 13 -5.78 6.99 -1.65
N TRP A 14 -5.67 8.18 -1.08
CA TRP A 14 -5.04 8.31 0.23
C TRP A 14 -5.70 9.42 1.02
N SER A 15 -5.87 9.18 2.33
CA SER A 15 -6.45 10.16 3.23
C SER A 15 -5.76 10.00 4.58
N GLY A 16 -4.93 10.99 4.95
CA GLY A 16 -4.19 10.92 6.21
C GLY A 16 -3.18 9.78 6.20
N GLN A 17 -3.41 8.77 7.03
CA GLN A 17 -2.51 7.64 7.16
C GLN A 17 -3.08 6.35 6.58
N THR A 18 -4.23 6.43 5.93
CA THR A 18 -4.87 5.26 5.34
C THR A 18 -5.33 5.57 3.93
N GLY A 19 -5.56 4.52 3.17
CA GLY A 19 -6.04 4.70 1.81
C GLY A 19 -6.09 3.36 1.12
N ARG A 20 -5.94 3.41 -0.19
CA ARG A 20 -5.97 2.22 -1.02
C ARG A 20 -4.80 2.23 -1.97
N VAL A 21 -4.26 1.05 -2.21
CA VAL A 21 -3.13 0.87 -3.12
C VAL A 21 -3.47 -0.24 -4.08
N ARG A 22 -2.87 -0.18 -5.25
CA ARG A 22 -2.99 -1.25 -6.23
C ARG A 22 -1.73 -2.07 -6.21
N VAL A 23 -1.89 -3.37 -5.98
CA VAL A 23 -0.79 -4.31 -5.96
C VAL A 23 -1.22 -5.53 -6.78
N HIS A 24 -0.40 -5.91 -7.76
CA HIS A 24 -0.68 -7.07 -8.61
C HIS A 24 -2.04 -6.99 -9.29
N GLY A 25 -2.42 -5.78 -9.72
CA GLY A 25 -3.69 -5.60 -10.43
C GLY A 25 -4.91 -5.56 -9.54
N GLU A 26 -4.74 -5.67 -8.23
CA GLU A 26 -5.85 -5.64 -7.28
C GLU A 26 -5.71 -4.44 -6.36
N THR A 27 -6.86 -3.92 -5.94
CA THR A 27 -6.89 -2.79 -5.02
C THR A 27 -7.06 -3.29 -3.59
N TRP A 28 -6.19 -2.82 -2.71
CA TRP A 28 -6.17 -3.23 -1.31
C TRP A 28 -6.28 -2.02 -0.41
N ALA A 29 -6.95 -2.18 0.72
CA ALA A 29 -6.87 -1.19 1.78
C ALA A 29 -5.44 -1.17 2.32
N ALA A 30 -4.95 0.01 2.68
CA ALA A 30 -3.56 0.14 3.10
C ALA A 30 -3.42 1.20 4.17
N ARG A 31 -2.36 1.06 4.96
CA ARG A 31 -1.98 2.02 6.00
C ARG A 31 -0.50 2.32 5.87
N SER A 32 -0.13 3.52 6.28
CA SER A 32 1.27 3.92 6.32
C SER A 32 1.46 4.96 7.41
N GLY A 33 2.66 5.01 7.96
CA GLY A 33 3.02 6.08 8.88
C GLY A 33 3.32 7.39 8.19
N SER A 34 3.33 7.40 6.87
CA SER A 34 3.61 8.60 6.09
C SER A 34 2.37 9.04 5.34
N VAL A 35 2.30 10.34 5.05
CA VAL A 35 1.26 10.88 4.18
C VAL A 35 1.69 10.62 2.75
N LEU A 36 0.83 9.94 1.99
CA LEU A 36 1.12 9.58 0.62
C LEU A 36 0.18 10.35 -0.30
N LEU A 37 0.54 10.37 -1.58
CA LEU A 37 -0.25 11.02 -2.62
C LEU A 37 -0.67 9.99 -3.63
N GLU A 38 -1.78 10.27 -4.32
CA GLU A 38 -2.25 9.41 -5.40
C GLU A 38 -1.16 9.27 -6.44
N GLY A 39 -0.93 8.04 -6.87
CA GLY A 39 0.09 7.74 -7.85
C GLY A 39 1.46 7.48 -7.27
N ASP A 40 1.66 7.70 -5.97
CA ASP A 40 2.97 7.45 -5.37
C ASP A 40 3.30 5.97 -5.39
N PRO A 41 4.56 5.62 -5.70
CA PRO A 41 4.98 4.24 -5.59
C PRO A 41 5.19 3.85 -4.14
N VAL A 42 4.76 2.65 -3.78
CA VAL A 42 4.89 2.15 -2.42
C VAL A 42 5.39 0.72 -2.44
N VAL A 43 5.88 0.26 -1.31
CA VAL A 43 6.24 -1.14 -1.13
C VAL A 43 5.49 -1.67 0.08
N VAL A 44 4.98 -2.89 -0.04
CA VAL A 44 4.26 -3.54 1.05
C VAL A 44 5.28 -4.08 2.04
N THR A 45 5.18 -3.67 3.30
CA THR A 45 6.13 -4.11 4.33
C THR A 45 5.51 -5.11 5.29
N ASP A 46 4.17 -5.15 5.39
CA ASP A 46 3.51 -6.08 6.27
C ASP A 46 2.04 -6.15 5.88
N ARG A 47 1.31 -7.01 6.55
CA ARG A 47 -0.11 -7.20 6.28
C ARG A 47 -0.83 -7.50 7.57
N GLU A 48 -1.96 -6.85 7.78
CA GLU A 48 -2.84 -7.12 8.93
C GLU A 48 -4.23 -7.42 8.39
N GLY A 49 -4.59 -8.69 8.39
CA GLY A 49 -5.86 -9.10 7.83
C GLY A 49 -5.94 -8.73 6.36
N LEU A 50 -6.89 -7.89 6.00
CA LEU A 50 -7.07 -7.43 4.63
C LEU A 50 -6.46 -6.06 4.39
N THR A 51 -5.71 -5.52 5.35
CA THR A 51 -5.07 -4.22 5.24
C THR A 51 -3.58 -4.42 5.06
N LEU A 52 -3.01 -3.79 4.05
CA LEU A 52 -1.58 -3.84 3.81
C LEU A 52 -0.91 -2.67 4.52
N ILE A 53 0.26 -2.93 5.06
CA ILE A 53 1.09 -1.88 5.63
C ILE A 53 2.12 -1.55 4.56
N VAL A 54 2.17 -0.29 4.16
CA VAL A 54 3.03 0.13 3.05
C VAL A 54 3.88 1.31 3.49
N LYS A 55 4.92 1.55 2.73
CA LYS A 55 5.76 2.73 2.91
C LYS A 55 6.17 3.24 1.54
N PRO A 56 6.58 4.54 1.45
CA PRO A 56 7.03 5.09 0.17
C PRO A 56 8.22 4.29 -0.36
N LYS A 57 8.21 4.10 -1.65
CA LYS A 57 9.27 3.35 -2.30
C LYS A 57 10.39 4.29 -2.72
N ARG A 58 11.08 4.84 -1.79
CA ARG A 58 12.19 5.75 -2.08
C ARG A 58 13.31 5.53 -1.13
#